data_8a8dab11c202f38bc17534add62a9c25
#
_entry.id   8a8dab11c202f38bc17534add62a9c25
#
_cell.length_a   1.000
_cell.length_b   1.000
_cell.length_c   1.000
_cell.angle_alpha   90.00
_cell.angle_beta   90.00
_cell.angle_gamma   90.00
#
_symmetry.space_group_name_H-M   'P 1'
#
loop_
_entity.id
_entity.type
_entity.pdbx_description
1 polymer ?
#
loop_
_entity_poly.entity_id
_entity_poly.type
_entity_poly.pdbx_seq_one_letter_code
_entity_poly.pdbx_strand_id
1 'polypeptide(L)'
;WNADNKPGISYISYTRLKEWKYTEKGWFCYELCVPEPPEVSEIMDGSCLIRIKPMTEEQCEMSERCVRGLGYQGQNLLCSNWNVENMSELDYNGMFEYLYGMKYGEKFNSEDYPNGIPKEEFESLIMEYLPITAEQIREYAVFDEENQTYLWARLGCFNYAPTFFGTSLPEVVDIKENQDGTVTLTVEAVSDMVICDDAVITHELTVRFAEDGSFQYLGNEILNDGIMHIPDYQYRIKE
;
A
#
# COMPACT_ATOMS: atom_id res chain seq x y z
N TRP A 1 10.18 -12.55 15.45
CA TRP A 1 10.84 -13.81 15.82
C TRP A 1 11.65 -13.59 17.06
N ASN A 2 11.39 -14.35 18.07
CA ASN A 2 12.23 -14.38 19.23
C ASN A 2 13.21 -15.56 19.14
N ALA A 3 14.30 -15.45 19.86
CA ALA A 3 15.34 -16.48 19.89
C ALA A 3 14.87 -17.87 20.42
N ASP A 4 13.60 -17.98 20.79
CA ASP A 4 13.04 -19.19 21.41
C ASP A 4 12.42 -20.19 20.44
N ASN A 5 12.69 -20.04 19.14
CA ASN A 5 12.27 -20.97 18.09
C ASN A 5 10.76 -21.27 18.06
N LYS A 6 9.92 -20.38 18.49
CA LYS A 6 8.48 -20.54 18.36
C LYS A 6 8.06 -20.16 16.96
N PRO A 7 7.12 -20.91 16.36
CA PRO A 7 6.54 -20.52 15.10
C PRO A 7 5.95 -19.13 15.27
N GLY A 8 6.59 -18.15 14.70
CA GLY A 8 6.05 -16.83 14.54
C GLY A 8 5.19 -16.79 13.29
N ILE A 9 4.43 -15.77 13.14
CA ILE A 9 3.72 -15.47 11.91
C ILE A 9 4.76 -15.36 10.81
N SER A 10 4.61 -16.13 9.76
CA SER A 10 5.45 -16.00 8.57
C SER A 10 5.23 -14.62 8.00
N TYR A 11 6.29 -13.89 7.91
CA TYR A 11 6.25 -12.55 7.35
C TYR A 11 6.55 -12.63 5.87
N ILE A 12 5.60 -12.27 5.04
CA ILE A 12 5.85 -12.13 3.62
C ILE A 12 6.32 -10.71 3.36
N SER A 13 7.48 -10.62 2.77
CA SER A 13 7.92 -9.43 2.07
C SER A 13 7.58 -9.62 0.59
N TYR A 14 6.91 -8.66 -0.02
CA TYR A 14 6.42 -8.74 -1.41
C TYR A 14 7.52 -8.78 -2.43
N THR A 15 8.64 -8.18 -2.14
CA THR A 15 9.85 -8.30 -2.94
C THR A 15 10.54 -9.62 -2.74
N ARG A 16 10.23 -10.29 -1.62
CA ARG A 16 10.91 -11.52 -1.27
C ARG A 16 9.99 -12.38 -0.43
N LEU A 17 9.72 -13.57 -0.91
CA LEU A 17 9.08 -14.58 -0.11
C LEU A 17 10.04 -14.98 1.01
N LYS A 18 9.59 -14.86 2.25
CA LYS A 18 10.29 -15.42 3.41
C LYS A 18 9.72 -16.77 3.72
N GLU A 19 10.46 -17.79 3.39
CA GLU A 19 10.14 -19.15 3.77
C GLU A 19 10.74 -19.47 5.13
N TRP A 20 9.93 -20.06 5.99
CA TRP A 20 10.37 -20.58 7.27
C TRP A 20 10.40 -22.09 7.24
N LYS A 21 11.57 -22.65 7.46
CA LYS A 21 11.77 -24.08 7.46
C LYS A 21 12.24 -24.56 8.83
N TYR A 22 11.55 -25.53 9.40
CA TYR A 22 12.01 -26.18 10.63
C TYR A 22 13.07 -27.23 10.30
N THR A 23 14.19 -27.17 11.00
CA THR A 23 15.26 -28.15 10.90
C THR A 23 15.62 -28.67 12.29
N GLU A 24 16.48 -29.69 12.37
CA GLU A 24 17.04 -30.18 13.63
C GLU A 24 17.75 -29.08 14.47
N LYS A 25 18.12 -27.98 13.83
CA LYS A 25 18.75 -26.82 14.46
C LYS A 25 17.78 -25.70 14.80
N GLY A 26 16.48 -25.91 14.59
CA GLY A 26 15.43 -24.92 14.80
C GLY A 26 14.88 -24.35 13.51
N TRP A 27 14.21 -23.22 13.62
CA TRP A 27 13.56 -22.53 12.52
C TRP A 27 14.52 -21.63 11.75
N PHE A 28 14.55 -21.77 10.43
CA PHE A 28 15.34 -20.92 9.55
C PHE A 28 14.44 -20.20 8.57
N CYS A 29 14.71 -18.90 8.36
CA CYS A 29 14.07 -18.09 7.34
C CYS A 29 14.95 -18.02 6.10
N TYR A 30 14.39 -18.35 4.96
CA TYR A 30 15.02 -18.15 3.66
C TYR A 30 14.30 -17.02 2.95
N GLU A 31 15.06 -16.07 2.42
CA GLU A 31 14.54 -15.09 1.47
C GLU A 31 14.66 -15.68 0.08
N LEU A 32 13.53 -15.93 -0.54
CA LEU A 32 13.49 -16.37 -1.93
C LEU A 32 13.23 -15.15 -2.81
N CYS A 33 14.22 -14.77 -3.61
CA CYS A 33 13.94 -13.98 -4.80
C CYS A 33 13.29 -14.91 -5.81
N VAL A 34 12.04 -14.63 -6.13
CA VAL A 34 11.26 -15.54 -6.95
C VAL A 34 11.91 -15.77 -8.31
N PRO A 35 12.05 -17.01 -8.76
CA PRO A 35 11.24 -17.43 -9.89
C PRO A 35 10.48 -18.75 -9.70
N GLU A 36 10.72 -19.49 -8.67
CA GLU A 36 10.00 -20.75 -8.46
C GLU A 36 9.38 -20.78 -7.06
N PRO A 37 8.06 -21.02 -6.93
CA PRO A 37 7.43 -21.18 -5.64
C PRO A 37 8.04 -22.41 -4.95
N PRO A 38 8.35 -22.34 -3.65
CA PRO A 38 8.74 -23.52 -2.90
C PRO A 38 7.63 -24.56 -2.95
N GLU A 39 7.98 -25.83 -2.97
CA GLU A 39 6.97 -26.88 -2.84
C GLU A 39 6.24 -26.72 -1.49
N VAL A 40 4.92 -26.85 -1.51
CA VAL A 40 4.06 -26.71 -0.31
C VAL A 40 4.52 -27.62 0.83
N SER A 41 5.11 -28.78 0.52
CA SER A 41 5.73 -29.69 1.49
C SER A 41 6.96 -29.11 2.20
N GLU A 42 7.54 -28.05 1.69
CA GLU A 42 8.67 -27.36 2.29
C GLU A 42 8.24 -26.23 3.23
N ILE A 43 6.98 -25.84 3.16
CA ILE A 43 6.37 -24.85 4.04
C ILE A 43 5.97 -25.54 5.33
N MET A 44 6.26 -24.92 6.43
CA MET A 44 6.12 -25.49 7.76
C MET A 44 4.74 -26.02 8.06
N ASP A 45 4.68 -27.23 8.55
CA ASP A 45 3.47 -27.84 9.09
C ASP A 45 2.91 -26.99 10.25
N GLY A 46 1.67 -26.55 10.13
CA GLY A 46 0.98 -25.75 11.14
C GLY A 46 1.21 -24.23 11.06
N SER A 47 1.93 -23.73 10.07
CA SER A 47 1.94 -22.29 9.75
C SER A 47 0.74 -21.92 8.87
N CYS A 48 0.26 -20.70 8.99
CA CYS A 48 -0.67 -20.15 8.02
C CYS A 48 0.00 -20.16 6.65
N LEU A 49 -0.53 -20.96 5.74
CA LEU A 49 -0.15 -20.89 4.34
C LEU A 49 -0.80 -19.65 3.78
N ILE A 50 0.03 -18.75 3.41
CA ILE A 50 -0.37 -17.62 2.64
C ILE A 50 -0.33 -18.04 1.18
N ARG A 51 -1.16 -17.41 0.38
CA ARG A 51 -1.11 -17.54 -1.05
C ARG A 51 0.31 -17.26 -1.56
N ILE A 52 0.92 -18.25 -2.16
CA ILE A 52 2.24 -18.12 -2.77
C ILE A 52 2.02 -18.03 -4.28
N LYS A 53 2.21 -16.83 -4.84
CA LYS A 53 2.35 -16.63 -6.27
C LYS A 53 3.79 -16.25 -6.58
N PRO A 54 4.43 -16.91 -7.55
CA PRO A 54 5.73 -16.44 -8.03
C PRO A 54 5.57 -15.05 -8.64
N MET A 55 6.51 -14.18 -8.33
CA MET A 55 6.58 -12.82 -8.90
C MET A 55 7.85 -12.70 -9.72
N THR A 56 7.79 -11.96 -10.81
CA THR A 56 8.98 -11.56 -11.54
C THR A 56 9.74 -10.48 -10.77
N GLU A 57 11.01 -10.29 -11.08
CA GLU A 57 11.80 -9.22 -10.48
C GLU A 57 11.16 -7.84 -10.73
N GLU A 58 10.62 -7.61 -11.93
CA GLU A 58 9.91 -6.40 -12.30
C GLU A 58 8.63 -6.18 -11.47
N GLN A 59 7.84 -7.23 -11.26
CA GLN A 59 6.65 -7.16 -10.39
C GLN A 59 7.04 -6.84 -8.94
N CYS A 60 8.12 -7.43 -8.45
CA CYS A 60 8.66 -7.13 -7.13
C CYS A 60 9.08 -5.66 -7.01
N GLU A 61 9.81 -5.16 -7.99
CA GLU A 61 10.26 -3.77 -8.06
C GLU A 61 9.07 -2.79 -8.10
N MET A 62 8.08 -3.08 -8.95
CA MET A 62 6.85 -2.25 -9.02
C MET A 62 6.04 -2.30 -7.74
N SER A 63 5.99 -3.45 -7.06
CA SER A 63 5.33 -3.56 -5.76
C SER A 63 5.99 -2.67 -4.70
N GLU A 64 7.31 -2.71 -4.60
CA GLU A 64 8.07 -1.86 -3.68
C GLU A 64 7.89 -0.38 -3.97
N ARG A 65 7.97 -0.04 -5.24
CA ARG A 65 8.00 1.34 -5.68
C ARG A 65 6.65 2.02 -5.62
N CYS A 66 5.58 1.33 -6.04
CA CYS A 66 4.31 1.96 -6.31
C CYS A 66 3.22 1.68 -5.27
N VAL A 67 3.24 0.55 -4.57
CA VAL A 67 2.08 0.16 -3.77
C VAL A 67 2.40 -0.20 -2.32
N ARG A 68 3.56 -0.76 -2.05
CA ARG A 68 3.89 -1.25 -0.71
C ARG A 68 3.88 -0.18 0.36
N GLY A 69 4.38 1.02 0.04
CA GLY A 69 4.41 2.14 0.98
C GLY A 69 3.04 2.67 1.37
N LEU A 70 2.01 2.39 0.57
CA LEU A 70 0.64 2.85 0.80
C LEU A 70 -0.15 1.90 1.69
N GLY A 71 -0.23 0.63 1.33
CA GLY A 71 -1.16 -0.32 1.97
C GLY A 71 -2.64 0.07 1.80
N TYR A 72 -3.50 -0.47 2.68
CA TYR A 72 -4.97 -0.27 2.60
C TYR A 72 -5.55 0.38 3.86
N GLN A 73 -4.75 0.99 4.71
CA GLN A 73 -5.20 1.65 5.95
C GLN A 73 -4.90 3.13 5.91
N GLY A 74 -5.84 3.92 6.46
CA GLY A 74 -5.62 5.35 6.73
C GLY A 74 -5.54 6.26 5.51
N GLN A 75 -5.78 5.72 4.35
CA GLN A 75 -5.90 6.41 3.06
C GLN A 75 -6.71 5.52 2.10
N ASN A 76 -7.27 6.08 1.04
CA ASN A 76 -8.14 5.36 0.13
C ASN A 76 -7.65 5.27 -1.33
N LEU A 77 -6.41 5.59 -1.58
CA LEU A 77 -5.83 5.61 -2.92
C LEU A 77 -5.91 4.24 -3.62
N LEU A 78 -5.68 3.14 -2.88
CA LEU A 78 -5.70 1.79 -3.41
C LEU A 78 -7.03 1.04 -3.21
N CYS A 79 -7.93 1.55 -2.37
CA CYS A 79 -9.16 0.84 -1.99
C CYS A 79 -10.46 1.55 -2.40
N SER A 80 -10.37 2.53 -3.30
CA SER A 80 -11.53 3.19 -3.92
C SER A 80 -11.35 3.33 -5.42
N ASN A 81 -12.47 3.45 -6.14
CA ASN A 81 -12.45 3.76 -7.56
C ASN A 81 -12.28 5.26 -7.74
N TRP A 82 -11.23 5.65 -8.43
CA TRP A 82 -10.96 7.05 -8.73
C TRP A 82 -10.13 7.19 -10.02
N ASN A 83 -10.19 8.36 -10.61
CA ASN A 83 -9.35 8.77 -11.74
C ASN A 83 -9.13 10.28 -11.68
N VAL A 84 -8.45 10.85 -12.66
CA VAL A 84 -8.13 12.30 -12.70
C VAL A 84 -9.36 13.22 -12.73
N GLU A 85 -10.56 12.70 -13.01
CA GLU A 85 -11.80 13.49 -13.05
C GLU A 85 -12.53 13.54 -11.69
N ASN A 86 -12.32 12.56 -10.80
CA ASN A 86 -12.98 12.46 -9.51
C ASN A 86 -12.04 12.38 -8.29
N MET A 87 -10.91 13.06 -8.35
CA MET A 87 -9.90 13.08 -7.29
C MET A 87 -10.39 13.73 -5.99
N SER A 88 -11.52 14.43 -5.99
CA SER A 88 -12.10 15.05 -4.78
C SER A 88 -12.50 14.04 -3.68
N GLU A 89 -12.62 12.77 -4.02
CA GLU A 89 -12.97 11.70 -3.07
C GLU A 89 -11.77 11.06 -2.38
N LEU A 90 -10.56 11.52 -2.69
CA LEU A 90 -9.35 11.02 -2.05
C LEU A 90 -9.11 11.66 -0.67
N ASP A 91 -8.63 10.87 0.28
CA ASP A 91 -8.23 11.36 1.60
C ASP A 91 -6.78 11.88 1.58
N TYR A 92 -6.62 13.12 1.17
CA TYR A 92 -5.30 13.78 1.07
C TYR A 92 -4.60 13.90 2.42
N ASN A 93 -5.35 14.24 3.47
CA ASN A 93 -4.80 14.33 4.82
C ASN A 93 -4.34 12.96 5.34
N GLY A 94 -5.08 11.91 4.96
CA GLY A 94 -4.73 10.53 5.31
C GLY A 94 -3.52 10.00 4.55
N MET A 95 -3.40 10.31 3.25
CA MET A 95 -2.32 9.75 2.43
C MET A 95 -0.96 10.43 2.64
N PHE A 96 -0.91 11.65 3.19
CA PHE A 96 0.33 12.42 3.32
C PHE A 96 1.45 11.64 4.00
N GLU A 97 1.20 11.01 5.13
CA GLU A 97 2.24 10.29 5.87
C GLU A 97 2.82 9.09 5.12
N TYR A 98 2.00 8.45 4.27
CA TYR A 98 2.43 7.31 3.45
C TYR A 98 3.30 7.77 2.28
N LEU A 99 2.88 8.83 1.59
CA LEU A 99 3.67 9.45 0.53
C LEU A 99 4.99 10.04 1.07
N TYR A 100 4.95 10.60 2.28
CA TYR A 100 6.15 11.06 2.98
C TYR A 100 7.13 9.90 3.20
N GLY A 101 6.63 8.77 3.71
CA GLY A 101 7.44 7.57 3.91
C GLY A 101 8.02 7.03 2.60
N MET A 102 7.25 7.06 1.52
CA MET A 102 7.71 6.63 0.19
C MET A 102 8.81 7.54 -0.36
N LYS A 103 8.67 8.85 -0.19
CA LYS A 103 9.62 9.83 -0.70
C LYS A 103 10.94 9.84 0.06
N TYR A 104 10.86 9.86 1.38
CA TYR A 104 12.03 10.09 2.23
C TYR A 104 12.62 8.79 2.82
N GLY A 105 11.93 7.67 2.70
CA GLY A 105 12.34 6.40 3.32
C GLY A 105 12.25 6.41 4.86
N GLU A 106 11.59 7.41 5.42
CA GLU A 106 11.48 7.65 6.86
C GLU A 106 10.00 7.73 7.25
N LYS A 107 9.71 7.29 8.47
CA LYS A 107 8.36 7.39 9.00
C LYS A 107 8.05 8.85 9.35
N PHE A 108 6.89 9.34 8.90
CA PHE A 108 6.39 10.66 9.28
C PHE A 108 6.27 10.79 10.81
N ASN A 109 6.80 11.88 11.34
CA ASN A 109 6.75 12.21 12.76
C ASN A 109 5.92 13.48 12.99
N SER A 110 4.71 13.33 13.50
CA SER A 110 3.81 14.46 13.74
C SER A 110 4.29 15.44 14.83
N GLU A 111 5.25 15.03 15.68
CA GLU A 111 5.81 15.92 16.71
C GLU A 111 6.60 17.09 16.10
N ASP A 112 7.08 16.91 14.88
CA ASP A 112 7.79 17.96 14.13
C ASP A 112 6.82 19.02 13.56
N TYR A 113 5.50 18.74 13.61
CA TYR A 113 4.43 19.57 13.05
C TYR A 113 3.34 19.93 14.08
N PRO A 114 3.67 20.57 15.18
CA PRO A 114 2.74 20.80 16.28
C PRO A 114 1.54 21.70 15.93
N ASN A 115 1.65 22.48 14.86
CA ASN A 115 0.60 23.39 14.37
C ASN A 115 -0.02 22.93 13.03
N GLY A 116 0.20 21.69 12.64
CA GLY A 116 -0.18 21.18 11.31
C GLY A 116 0.96 21.26 10.29
N ILE A 117 0.77 20.60 9.16
CA ILE A 117 1.78 20.49 8.11
C ILE A 117 1.77 21.76 7.26
N PRO A 118 2.92 22.44 7.07
CA PRO A 118 2.99 23.66 6.26
C PRO A 118 2.47 23.45 4.84
N LYS A 119 1.74 24.41 4.33
CA LYS A 119 1.07 24.37 3.03
C LYS A 119 2.01 23.96 1.89
N GLU A 120 3.17 24.60 1.82
CA GLU A 120 4.13 24.36 0.75
C GLU A 120 4.66 22.93 0.75
N GLU A 121 4.88 22.37 1.92
CA GLU A 121 5.38 21.00 2.07
C GLU A 121 4.31 19.98 1.70
N PHE A 122 3.10 20.17 2.21
CA PHE A 122 1.97 19.27 1.92
C PHE A 122 1.63 19.28 0.43
N GLU A 123 1.40 20.47 -0.14
CA GLU A 123 1.02 20.62 -1.55
C GLU A 123 2.11 20.08 -2.49
N SER A 124 3.38 20.36 -2.21
CA SER A 124 4.51 19.89 -3.03
C SER A 124 4.59 18.36 -3.03
N LEU A 125 4.39 17.72 -1.88
CA LEU A 125 4.43 16.26 -1.78
C LEU A 125 3.25 15.61 -2.52
N ILE A 126 2.04 16.12 -2.32
CA ILE A 126 0.85 15.59 -3.01
C ILE A 126 0.96 15.75 -4.53
N MET A 127 1.38 16.91 -5.01
CA MET A 127 1.54 17.19 -6.45
C MET A 127 2.67 16.36 -7.10
N GLU A 128 3.62 15.89 -6.34
CA GLU A 128 4.66 15.00 -6.86
C GLU A 128 4.06 13.64 -7.28
N TYR A 129 3.12 13.12 -6.49
CA TYR A 129 2.52 11.80 -6.71
C TYR A 129 1.17 11.82 -7.43
N LEU A 130 0.50 12.97 -7.51
CA LEU A 130 -0.82 13.11 -8.11
C LEU A 130 -0.87 14.30 -9.08
N PRO A 131 -1.56 14.18 -10.24
CA PRO A 131 -1.70 15.28 -11.20
C PRO A 131 -2.79 16.27 -10.76
N ILE A 132 -2.57 16.94 -9.65
CA ILE A 132 -3.51 17.85 -9.00
C ILE A 132 -2.87 19.22 -8.78
N THR A 133 -3.67 20.29 -8.72
CA THR A 133 -3.18 21.63 -8.42
C THR A 133 -3.28 21.95 -6.93
N ALA A 134 -2.49 22.92 -6.48
CA ALA A 134 -2.54 23.40 -5.10
C ALA A 134 -3.93 23.94 -4.70
N GLU A 135 -4.65 24.57 -5.64
CA GLU A 135 -6.00 25.07 -5.42
C GLU A 135 -6.98 23.92 -5.16
N GLN A 136 -6.90 22.84 -5.94
CA GLN A 136 -7.72 21.65 -5.75
C GLN A 136 -7.41 20.95 -4.44
N ILE A 137 -6.12 20.86 -4.06
CA ILE A 137 -5.74 20.28 -2.78
C ILE A 137 -6.37 21.05 -1.61
N ARG A 138 -6.37 22.39 -1.66
CA ARG A 138 -7.01 23.24 -0.63
C ARG A 138 -8.52 23.09 -0.57
N GLU A 139 -9.15 22.78 -1.70
CA GLU A 139 -10.58 22.52 -1.76
C GLU A 139 -10.95 21.14 -1.21
N TYR A 140 -10.11 20.11 -1.44
CA TYR A 140 -10.43 18.72 -1.15
C TYR A 140 -9.89 18.24 0.21
N ALA A 141 -8.81 18.83 0.70
CA ALA A 141 -8.20 18.48 1.98
C ALA A 141 -8.66 19.40 3.11
N VAL A 142 -8.58 18.94 4.34
CA VAL A 142 -8.85 19.78 5.51
C VAL A 142 -7.67 20.73 5.73
N PHE A 143 -7.88 21.99 5.39
CA PHE A 143 -6.90 23.06 5.38
C PHE A 143 -7.27 24.16 6.37
N ASP A 144 -6.33 24.60 7.19
CA ASP A 144 -6.45 25.73 8.10
C ASP A 144 -5.96 27.01 7.39
N GLU A 145 -6.90 27.83 6.93
CA GLU A 145 -6.59 29.08 6.23
C GLU A 145 -5.90 30.11 7.13
N GLU A 146 -6.18 30.13 8.43
CA GLU A 146 -5.59 31.09 9.36
C GLU A 146 -4.10 30.80 9.57
N ASN A 147 -3.77 29.54 9.77
CA ASN A 147 -2.40 29.10 10.03
C ASN A 147 -1.64 28.66 8.77
N GLN A 148 -2.31 28.60 7.62
CA GLN A 148 -1.74 28.12 6.35
C GLN A 148 -1.12 26.72 6.47
N THR A 149 -1.84 25.81 7.13
CA THR A 149 -1.41 24.43 7.39
C THR A 149 -2.50 23.42 7.07
N TYR A 150 -2.09 22.20 6.75
CA TYR A 150 -3.00 21.06 6.63
C TYR A 150 -3.04 20.27 7.94
N LEU A 151 -4.23 19.83 8.29
CA LEU A 151 -4.42 19.02 9.49
C LEU A 151 -3.89 17.61 9.27
N TRP A 152 -3.34 17.05 10.32
CA TRP A 152 -2.99 15.65 10.39
C TRP A 152 -3.58 15.04 11.66
N ALA A 153 -4.13 13.84 11.56
CA ALA A 153 -4.61 13.09 12.70
C ALA A 153 -4.00 11.69 12.69
N ARG A 154 -3.61 11.21 13.86
CA ARG A 154 -3.14 9.84 14.00
C ARG A 154 -4.25 8.86 13.62
N LEU A 155 -3.89 7.78 12.91
CA LEU A 155 -4.81 6.70 12.64
C LEU A 155 -5.40 6.16 13.95
N GLY A 156 -6.69 6.34 14.14
CA GLY A 156 -7.43 5.90 15.32
C GLY A 156 -8.15 4.57 15.08
N CYS A 157 -8.62 3.95 16.15
CA CYS A 157 -9.33 2.67 16.07
C CYS A 157 -10.64 2.73 15.28
N PHE A 158 -11.19 3.92 15.04
CA PHE A 158 -12.39 4.12 14.21
C PHE A 158 -12.09 4.23 12.72
N ASN A 159 -10.83 4.39 12.34
CA ASN A 159 -10.40 4.48 10.95
C ASN A 159 -9.90 3.12 10.41
N TYR A 160 -10.03 2.06 11.18
CA TYR A 160 -9.63 0.74 10.72
C TYR A 160 -10.67 0.16 9.77
N ALA A 161 -10.22 -0.21 8.59
CA ALA A 161 -10.90 -1.21 7.80
C ALA A 161 -10.99 -2.52 8.61
N PRO A 162 -11.94 -3.42 8.31
CA PRO A 162 -11.98 -4.74 8.91
C PRO A 162 -10.60 -5.39 8.87
N THR A 163 -10.27 -6.12 9.93
CA THR A 163 -8.91 -6.58 10.26
C THR A 163 -8.16 -7.20 9.08
N PHE A 164 -8.83 -8.05 8.30
CA PHE A 164 -8.17 -8.73 7.18
C PHE A 164 -7.86 -7.80 6.01
N PHE A 165 -8.79 -6.89 5.69
CA PHE A 165 -8.58 -5.96 4.60
C PHE A 165 -7.51 -4.93 4.92
N GLY A 166 -7.61 -4.29 6.09
CA GLY A 166 -6.69 -3.23 6.47
C GLY A 166 -5.24 -3.69 6.67
N THR A 167 -5.03 -4.95 7.03
CA THR A 167 -3.68 -5.54 7.18
C THR A 167 -3.19 -6.24 5.92
N SER A 168 -4.02 -6.30 4.87
CA SER A 168 -3.61 -6.84 3.59
C SER A 168 -2.53 -5.99 2.95
N LEU A 169 -1.71 -6.64 2.18
CA LEU A 169 -0.53 -6.03 1.58
C LEU A 169 -0.69 -6.04 0.06
N PRO A 170 -0.41 -4.91 -0.61
CA PRO A 170 -0.53 -4.82 -2.06
C PRO A 170 0.65 -5.50 -2.75
N GLU A 171 0.33 -6.29 -3.77
CA GLU A 171 1.27 -7.06 -4.56
C GLU A 171 0.95 -6.89 -6.05
N VAL A 172 1.90 -6.38 -6.83
CA VAL A 172 1.76 -6.26 -8.27
C VAL A 172 1.93 -7.63 -8.92
N VAL A 173 0.89 -8.10 -9.58
CA VAL A 173 0.85 -9.44 -10.21
C VAL A 173 0.87 -9.41 -11.73
N ASP A 174 0.56 -8.26 -12.33
CA ASP A 174 0.68 -8.03 -13.77
C ASP A 174 1.03 -6.57 -14.06
N ILE A 175 1.73 -6.34 -15.18
CA ILE A 175 2.20 -5.03 -15.61
C ILE A 175 1.87 -4.89 -17.10
N LYS A 176 1.13 -3.86 -17.45
CA LYS A 176 0.71 -3.58 -18.82
C LYS A 176 1.06 -2.15 -19.22
N GLU A 177 1.88 -2.02 -20.25
CA GLU A 177 2.12 -0.73 -20.90
C GLU A 177 0.93 -0.34 -21.79
N ASN A 178 0.47 0.89 -21.67
CA ASN A 178 -0.63 1.45 -22.43
C ASN A 178 -0.11 2.28 -23.60
N GLN A 179 -0.95 2.45 -24.63
CA GLN A 179 -0.58 3.18 -25.87
C GLN A 179 -0.31 4.68 -25.62
N ASP A 180 -0.83 5.24 -24.54
CA ASP A 180 -0.66 6.64 -24.14
C ASP A 180 0.57 6.89 -23.25
N GLY A 181 1.41 5.86 -23.07
CA GLY A 181 2.62 5.93 -22.25
C GLY A 181 2.38 5.79 -20.74
N THR A 182 1.15 5.46 -20.33
CA THR A 182 0.87 5.06 -18.94
C THR A 182 1.11 3.57 -18.75
N VAL A 183 1.16 3.14 -17.49
CA VAL A 183 1.28 1.73 -17.11
C VAL A 183 0.13 1.36 -16.20
N THR A 184 -0.53 0.26 -16.48
CA THR A 184 -1.52 -0.35 -15.60
C THR A 184 -0.87 -1.47 -14.82
N LEU A 185 -0.94 -1.38 -13.51
CA LEU A 185 -0.47 -2.39 -12.57
C LEU A 185 -1.69 -3.13 -12.03
N THR A 186 -1.79 -4.44 -12.30
CA THR A 186 -2.78 -5.27 -11.60
C THR A 186 -2.23 -5.61 -10.23
N VAL A 187 -2.96 -5.22 -9.19
CA VAL A 187 -2.56 -5.35 -7.79
C VAL A 187 -3.53 -6.26 -7.07
N GLU A 188 -3.00 -7.20 -6.33
CA GLU A 188 -3.75 -8.07 -5.45
C GLU A 188 -3.46 -7.75 -3.98
N ALA A 189 -4.52 -7.57 -3.19
CA ALA A 189 -4.41 -7.44 -1.75
C ALA A 189 -4.26 -8.84 -1.15
N VAL A 190 -3.12 -9.13 -0.55
CA VAL A 190 -2.80 -10.43 0.03
C VAL A 190 -2.81 -10.35 1.55
N SER A 191 -3.45 -11.28 2.23
CA SER A 191 -3.50 -11.30 3.70
C SER A 191 -2.91 -12.59 4.26
N ASP A 192 -2.05 -12.43 5.23
CA ASP A 192 -1.46 -13.55 6.00
C ASP A 192 -2.42 -14.17 7.02
N MET A 193 -3.56 -13.54 7.23
CA MET A 193 -4.60 -14.04 8.16
C MET A 193 -5.67 -14.89 7.47
N VAL A 194 -5.67 -14.92 6.14
CA VAL A 194 -6.64 -15.66 5.34
C VAL A 194 -5.91 -16.70 4.51
N ILE A 195 -6.18 -17.97 4.80
CA ILE A 195 -5.64 -19.07 3.99
C ILE A 195 -6.56 -19.26 2.79
N CYS A 196 -6.13 -18.75 1.65
CA CYS A 196 -6.87 -18.89 0.40
C CYS A 196 -5.92 -18.78 -0.80
N ASP A 197 -6.40 -19.29 -1.92
CA ASP A 197 -5.71 -19.17 -3.20
C ASP A 197 -6.08 -17.88 -3.94
N ASP A 198 -6.91 -17.05 -3.33
CA ASP A 198 -7.43 -15.83 -3.93
C ASP A 198 -7.00 -14.59 -3.13
N ALA A 199 -7.04 -13.43 -3.80
CA ALA A 199 -6.78 -12.16 -3.17
C ALA A 199 -7.94 -11.71 -2.29
N VAL A 200 -7.66 -10.85 -1.31
CA VAL A 200 -8.71 -10.15 -0.56
C VAL A 200 -9.50 -9.24 -1.49
N ILE A 201 -8.80 -8.45 -2.30
CA ILE A 201 -9.33 -7.70 -3.44
C ILE A 201 -8.32 -7.73 -4.58
N THR A 202 -8.81 -7.44 -5.80
CA THR A 202 -7.98 -7.19 -6.99
C THR A 202 -8.36 -5.84 -7.58
N HIS A 203 -7.37 -5.02 -7.90
CA HIS A 203 -7.58 -3.72 -8.52
C HIS A 203 -6.52 -3.38 -9.58
N GLU A 204 -6.84 -2.46 -10.47
CA GLU A 204 -5.92 -1.92 -11.47
C GLU A 204 -5.52 -0.49 -11.10
N LEU A 205 -4.24 -0.28 -10.88
CA LEU A 205 -3.65 1.00 -10.57
C LEU A 205 -2.96 1.56 -11.82
N THR A 206 -3.41 2.71 -12.30
CA THR A 206 -2.78 3.37 -13.45
C THR A 206 -1.74 4.38 -12.97
N VAL A 207 -0.53 4.27 -13.50
CA VAL A 207 0.60 5.15 -13.17
C VAL A 207 1.25 5.70 -14.44
N ARG A 208 1.91 6.84 -14.32
CA ARG A 208 2.78 7.41 -15.36
C ARG A 208 4.17 7.61 -14.80
N PHE A 209 5.16 7.04 -15.47
CA PHE A 209 6.57 7.23 -15.14
C PHE A 209 7.17 8.37 -15.95
N ALA A 210 8.03 9.16 -15.31
CA ALA A 210 8.85 10.16 -15.95
C ALA A 210 10.27 9.65 -16.24
N GLU A 211 10.98 10.33 -17.12
CA GLU A 211 12.36 9.95 -17.51
C GLU A 211 13.36 9.97 -16.34
N ASP A 212 13.12 10.80 -15.34
CA ASP A 212 13.95 10.91 -14.13
C ASP A 212 13.67 9.80 -13.11
N GLY A 213 12.72 8.94 -13.41
CA GLY A 213 12.32 7.86 -12.54
C GLY A 213 11.21 8.22 -11.55
N SER A 214 10.77 9.46 -11.46
CA SER A 214 9.55 9.81 -10.70
C SER A 214 8.29 9.21 -11.34
N PHE A 215 7.19 9.14 -10.60
CA PHE A 215 5.93 8.67 -11.15
C PHE A 215 4.73 9.34 -10.49
N GLN A 216 3.60 9.31 -11.18
CA GLN A 216 2.32 9.79 -10.65
C GLN A 216 1.24 8.73 -10.77
N TYR A 217 0.38 8.66 -9.77
CA TYR A 217 -0.85 7.90 -9.81
C TYR A 217 -1.92 8.64 -10.62
N LEU A 218 -2.61 7.94 -11.51
CA LEU A 218 -3.61 8.53 -12.41
C LEU A 218 -5.02 7.96 -12.19
N GLY A 219 -5.13 6.84 -11.50
CA GLY A 219 -6.41 6.22 -11.20
C GLY A 219 -6.27 4.83 -10.61
N ASN A 220 -7.34 4.38 -9.99
CA ASN A 220 -7.47 3.03 -9.45
C ASN A 220 -8.88 2.51 -9.70
N GLU A 221 -8.99 1.28 -10.17
CA GLU A 221 -10.25 0.60 -10.44
C GLU A 221 -10.29 -0.74 -9.72
N ILE A 222 -11.28 -0.93 -8.86
CA ILE A 222 -11.49 -2.20 -8.16
C ILE A 222 -12.19 -3.16 -9.12
N LEU A 223 -11.54 -4.27 -9.43
CA LEU A 223 -12.07 -5.27 -10.37
C LEU A 223 -13.08 -6.20 -9.69
N ASN A 224 -12.84 -6.54 -8.43
CA ASN A 224 -13.72 -7.37 -7.64
C ASN A 224 -13.44 -7.16 -6.14
N ASP A 225 -14.39 -7.58 -5.31
CA ASP A 225 -14.23 -7.56 -3.86
C ASP A 225 -13.32 -8.68 -3.34
N GLY A 226 -12.84 -9.55 -4.23
CA GLY A 226 -12.08 -10.73 -3.85
C GLY A 226 -12.90 -11.65 -2.94
N ILE A 227 -12.28 -12.18 -1.89
CA ILE A 227 -12.95 -13.02 -0.90
C ILE A 227 -13.66 -12.22 0.19
N MET A 228 -13.46 -10.92 0.24
CA MET A 228 -14.06 -10.02 1.23
C MET A 228 -14.69 -8.81 0.56
N HIS A 229 -15.78 -8.33 1.13
CA HIS A 229 -16.37 -7.07 0.73
C HIS A 229 -15.51 -5.89 1.20
N ILE A 230 -15.29 -4.91 0.32
CA ILE A 230 -14.55 -3.70 0.67
C ILE A 230 -15.43 -2.86 1.61
N PRO A 231 -14.94 -2.54 2.81
CA PRO A 231 -15.70 -1.71 3.73
C PRO A 231 -15.74 -0.26 3.25
N ASP A 232 -16.78 0.48 3.68
CA ASP A 232 -16.85 1.91 3.46
C ASP A 232 -15.64 2.61 4.06
N TYR A 233 -14.96 3.43 3.27
CA TYR A 233 -13.81 4.18 3.74
C TYR A 233 -14.25 5.27 4.73
N GLN A 234 -13.50 5.42 5.79
CA GLN A 234 -13.70 6.48 6.77
C GLN A 234 -12.54 7.46 6.74
N TYR A 235 -12.83 8.68 6.31
CA TYR A 235 -11.84 9.74 6.26
C TYR A 235 -11.18 9.94 7.62
N ARG A 236 -9.88 10.19 7.60
CA ARG A 236 -9.05 10.33 8.79
C ARG A 236 -9.41 11.53 9.62
N ILE A 237 -9.75 12.62 8.95
CA ILE A 237 -10.23 13.85 9.55
C ILE A 237 -11.67 14.05 9.07
N LYS A 238 -12.57 14.22 10.02
CA LYS A 238 -13.96 14.54 9.74
C LYS A 238 -14.13 16.04 9.98
N GLU A 239 -14.79 16.71 9.04
CA GLU A 239 -15.29 18.06 9.24
C GLU A 239 -16.32 18.12 10.37
#